data_f24dbb195198fb87a10444145fd507fe
#
_entry.id   f24dbb195198fb87a10444145fd507fe
#
_cell.length_a   1.000
_cell.length_b   1.000
_cell.length_c   1.000
_cell.angle_alpha   90.00
_cell.angle_beta   90.00
_cell.angle_gamma   90.00
#
_symmetry.space_group_name_H-M   'P 1'
#
loop_
_entity.id
_entity.type
_entity.pdbx_description
1 polymer ?
#
loop_
_entity_poly.entity_id
_entity_poly.type
_entity_poly.pdbx_seq_one_letter_code
_entity_poly.pdbx_strand_id
1 'polypeptide(L)'
;MPLIELKHLTKTFKGKTQTVDALRDINLQIEQGDIYGIICMSGAGKSTLVRCINFLERPTSGSVVIDGKDLAALSPKELRQLRQQVAMIFQHFNLLQQRDVRGNIAFAMEIAGMKRADIDRRIDELLEIVGLTDRQHNYPSQLSGGQQQRVAIARALSTNPKIILCDEATSALDPTTTTSILNLLREINRKLGITIVIITHEMSVVESICTHVAIIDDGQLAESGTVESVFSQPKTKAAKKLIFRKSGADSGILGERLIRIVFEGNASSEPIIADLVMECRVSVNIMYADTRDVGGKAFGQMVLQLPEDKLQQEKIIYYLQSRKLRVEEVDGNAH
;
A
#
# COMPACT_ATOMS: atom_id res chain seq x y z
N MET A 1 -4.91 19.20 -10.30
CA MET A 1 -4.89 18.23 -11.44
C MET A 1 -4.08 17.04 -10.98
N PRO A 2 -4.60 15.83 -11.14
CA PRO A 2 -3.88 14.64 -10.72
C PRO A 2 -2.53 14.54 -11.44
N LEU A 3 -1.51 14.08 -10.72
CA LEU A 3 -0.17 13.88 -11.28
C LEU A 3 -0.11 12.60 -12.13
N ILE A 4 -0.87 11.57 -11.72
CA ILE A 4 -1.01 10.31 -12.47
C ILE A 4 -2.50 10.06 -12.69
N GLU A 5 -2.89 9.82 -13.95
CA GLU A 5 -4.24 9.37 -14.32
C GLU A 5 -4.19 8.09 -15.13
N LEU A 6 -4.94 7.10 -14.70
CA LEU A 6 -5.25 5.90 -15.47
C LEU A 6 -6.69 6.01 -15.95
N LYS A 7 -6.89 5.95 -17.27
CA LYS A 7 -8.22 6.09 -17.91
C LYS A 7 -8.54 4.83 -18.69
N HIS A 8 -9.53 4.07 -18.22
CA HIS A 8 -9.98 2.82 -18.85
C HIS A 8 -8.83 1.85 -19.15
N LEU A 9 -7.84 1.81 -18.25
CA LEU A 9 -6.61 1.05 -18.45
C LEU A 9 -6.90 -0.44 -18.46
N THR A 10 -6.63 -1.09 -19.60
CA THR A 10 -6.80 -2.52 -19.79
C THR A 10 -5.50 -3.14 -20.30
N LYS A 11 -5.12 -4.30 -19.75
CA LYS A 11 -3.99 -5.08 -20.22
C LYS A 11 -4.32 -6.55 -20.31
N THR A 12 -4.25 -7.05 -21.52
CA THR A 12 -4.48 -8.45 -21.88
C THR A 12 -3.19 -9.06 -22.45
N PHE A 13 -2.76 -10.18 -21.91
CA PHE A 13 -1.66 -10.97 -22.46
C PHE A 13 -2.23 -12.13 -23.27
N LYS A 14 -1.88 -12.17 -24.56
CA LYS A 14 -2.26 -13.26 -25.47
C LYS A 14 -1.15 -14.30 -25.51
N GLY A 15 -1.33 -15.41 -24.81
CA GLY A 15 -0.47 -16.61 -24.92
C GLY A 15 -0.90 -17.52 -26.08
N LYS A 16 -0.10 -18.55 -26.37
CA LYS A 16 -0.42 -19.52 -27.44
C LYS A 16 -1.67 -20.37 -27.13
N THR A 17 -1.91 -20.63 -25.84
CA THR A 17 -3.00 -21.52 -25.37
C THR A 17 -4.02 -20.80 -24.48
N GLN A 18 -3.69 -19.65 -23.92
CA GLN A 18 -4.53 -18.94 -22.96
C GLN A 18 -4.37 -17.43 -23.10
N THR A 19 -5.49 -16.71 -22.99
CA THR A 19 -5.53 -15.26 -22.87
C THR A 19 -5.75 -14.90 -21.41
N VAL A 20 -4.95 -13.97 -20.87
CA VAL A 20 -5.05 -13.52 -19.49
C VAL A 20 -5.28 -12.01 -19.45
N ASP A 21 -6.42 -11.60 -18.91
CA ASP A 21 -6.73 -10.21 -18.65
C ASP A 21 -6.16 -9.80 -17.28
N ALA A 22 -4.96 -9.23 -17.30
CA ALA A 22 -4.27 -8.83 -16.08
C ALA A 22 -4.85 -7.57 -15.45
N LEU A 23 -5.34 -6.64 -16.27
CA LEU A 23 -6.01 -5.40 -15.85
C LEU A 23 -7.25 -5.18 -16.73
N ARG A 24 -8.35 -4.78 -16.08
CA ARG A 24 -9.65 -4.58 -16.74
C ARG A 24 -10.25 -3.25 -16.32
N ASP A 25 -10.29 -2.29 -17.23
CA ASP A 25 -10.96 -0.99 -17.07
C ASP A 25 -10.57 -0.24 -15.79
N ILE A 26 -9.27 -0.15 -15.48
CA ILE A 26 -8.79 0.57 -14.29
C ILE A 26 -8.89 2.07 -14.53
N ASN A 27 -9.64 2.74 -13.65
CA ASN A 27 -9.76 4.19 -13.59
C ASN A 27 -9.23 4.67 -12.24
N LEU A 28 -8.10 5.43 -12.22
CA LEU A 28 -7.43 5.84 -10.99
C LEU A 28 -6.78 7.21 -11.17
N GLN A 29 -6.84 8.02 -10.11
CA GLN A 29 -6.19 9.33 -10.05
C GLN A 29 -5.34 9.42 -8.80
N ILE A 30 -4.11 9.93 -8.93
CA ILE A 30 -3.16 10.14 -7.85
C ILE A 30 -2.70 11.58 -7.88
N GLU A 31 -2.92 12.29 -6.79
CA GLU A 31 -2.56 13.70 -6.68
C GLU A 31 -1.06 13.88 -6.37
N GLN A 32 -0.55 15.05 -6.69
CA GLN A 32 0.85 15.40 -6.37
C GLN A 32 1.06 15.44 -4.86
N GLY A 33 2.14 14.83 -4.39
CA GLY A 33 2.51 14.79 -2.97
C GLY A 33 1.85 13.66 -2.18
N ASP A 34 0.97 12.87 -2.80
CA ASP A 34 0.39 11.70 -2.15
C ASP A 34 1.42 10.61 -1.87
N ILE A 35 1.20 9.86 -0.79
CA ILE A 35 1.72 8.51 -0.64
C ILE A 35 0.53 7.58 -0.89
N TYR A 36 0.47 7.02 -2.08
CA TYR A 36 -0.67 6.26 -2.58
C TYR A 36 -0.41 4.76 -2.52
N GLY A 37 -1.21 4.02 -1.76
CA GLY A 37 -1.15 2.56 -1.66
C GLY A 37 -2.00 1.89 -2.74
N ILE A 38 -1.49 0.85 -3.38
CA ILE A 38 -2.27 -0.02 -4.27
C ILE A 38 -2.15 -1.44 -3.75
N ILE A 39 -3.27 -2.00 -3.29
CA ILE A 39 -3.34 -3.37 -2.81
C ILE A 39 -3.95 -4.23 -3.91
N CYS A 40 -3.20 -5.26 -4.34
CA CYS A 40 -3.72 -6.23 -5.30
C CYS A 40 -3.90 -7.58 -4.61
N MET A 41 -5.15 -8.09 -4.62
CA MET A 41 -5.49 -9.37 -3.99
C MET A 41 -5.04 -10.58 -4.80
N SER A 42 -4.99 -10.48 -6.13
CA SER A 42 -4.51 -11.53 -7.04
C SER A 42 -3.10 -11.24 -7.55
N GLY A 43 -2.27 -12.29 -7.77
CA GLY A 43 -0.85 -12.14 -8.12
C GLY A 43 -0.56 -11.50 -9.48
N ALA A 44 -1.44 -11.64 -10.46
CA ALA A 44 -1.15 -11.29 -11.87
C ALA A 44 -1.17 -9.79 -12.19
N GLY A 45 -1.91 -8.96 -11.43
CA GLY A 45 -2.15 -7.55 -11.77
C GLY A 45 -1.08 -6.56 -11.26
N LYS A 46 -0.41 -6.85 -10.13
CA LYS A 46 0.52 -5.92 -9.46
C LYS A 46 1.64 -5.39 -10.35
N SER A 47 2.53 -6.28 -10.74
CA SER A 47 3.69 -5.92 -11.56
C SER A 47 3.28 -5.41 -12.94
N THR A 48 2.12 -5.87 -13.45
CA THR A 48 1.57 -5.37 -14.71
C THR A 48 1.15 -3.91 -14.58
N LEU A 49 0.47 -3.55 -13.49
CA LEU A 49 0.03 -2.17 -13.25
C LEU A 49 1.22 -1.22 -13.13
N VAL A 50 2.23 -1.58 -12.30
CA VAL A 50 3.46 -0.79 -12.16
C VAL A 50 4.12 -0.56 -13.51
N ARG A 51 4.26 -1.62 -14.30
CA ARG A 51 4.89 -1.55 -15.63
C ARG A 51 4.05 -0.74 -16.61
N CYS A 52 2.74 -0.74 -16.50
CA CYS A 52 1.87 0.12 -17.30
C CYS A 52 2.01 1.59 -16.87
N ILE A 53 2.06 1.91 -15.57
CA ILE A 53 2.26 3.29 -15.08
C ILE A 53 3.59 3.85 -15.58
N ASN A 54 4.67 3.06 -15.53
CA ASN A 54 5.99 3.48 -16.04
C ASN A 54 6.13 3.26 -17.56
N PHE A 55 5.06 2.81 -18.22
CA PHE A 55 5.02 2.50 -19.66
C PHE A 55 6.11 1.53 -20.13
N LEU A 56 6.62 0.68 -19.23
CA LEU A 56 7.47 -0.47 -19.57
C LEU A 56 6.64 -1.56 -20.26
N GLU A 57 5.36 -1.63 -19.93
CA GLU A 57 4.37 -2.45 -20.59
C GLU A 57 3.28 -1.54 -21.17
N ARG A 58 3.03 -1.64 -22.47
CA ARG A 58 2.00 -0.82 -23.12
C ARG A 58 0.62 -1.39 -22.79
N PRO A 59 -0.36 -0.56 -22.40
CA PRO A 59 -1.74 -0.97 -22.29
C PRO A 59 -2.28 -1.59 -23.58
N THR A 60 -3.23 -2.51 -23.46
CA THR A 60 -3.99 -3.02 -24.63
C THR A 60 -5.02 -2.00 -25.08
N SER A 61 -5.64 -1.28 -24.12
CA SER A 61 -6.53 -0.14 -24.36
C SER A 61 -6.52 0.80 -23.16
N GLY A 62 -7.12 1.97 -23.31
CA GLY A 62 -7.08 3.05 -22.35
C GLY A 62 -5.77 3.83 -22.39
N SER A 63 -5.56 4.72 -21.44
CA SER A 63 -4.41 5.62 -21.42
C SER A 63 -3.81 5.78 -20.01
N VAL A 64 -2.51 6.09 -19.99
CA VAL A 64 -1.74 6.51 -18.80
C VAL A 64 -1.28 7.93 -19.04
N VAL A 65 -1.73 8.85 -18.20
CA VAL A 65 -1.37 10.26 -18.25
C VAL A 65 -0.53 10.61 -17.03
N ILE A 66 0.65 11.17 -17.25
CA ILE A 66 1.54 11.66 -16.19
C ILE A 66 1.86 13.14 -16.45
N ASP A 67 1.64 13.98 -15.44
CA ASP A 67 1.87 15.42 -15.53
C ASP A 67 1.18 16.03 -16.77
N GLY A 68 -0.07 15.61 -17.02
CA GLY A 68 -0.88 16.04 -18.15
C GLY A 68 -0.51 15.47 -19.52
N LYS A 69 0.50 14.57 -19.60
CA LYS A 69 0.98 13.99 -20.85
C LYS A 69 0.52 12.54 -21.00
N ASP A 70 -0.18 12.23 -22.08
CA ASP A 70 -0.49 10.85 -22.44
C ASP A 70 0.77 10.13 -22.92
N LEU A 71 1.15 9.05 -22.23
CA LEU A 71 2.38 8.31 -22.50
C LEU A 71 2.37 7.61 -23.86
N ALA A 72 1.18 7.27 -24.38
CA ALA A 72 1.04 6.62 -25.68
C ALA A 72 1.37 7.58 -26.85
N ALA A 73 1.18 8.89 -26.64
CA ALA A 73 1.46 9.92 -27.63
C ALA A 73 2.92 10.37 -27.68
N LEU A 74 3.74 9.99 -26.67
CA LEU A 74 5.13 10.43 -26.58
C LEU A 74 6.04 9.67 -27.55
N SER A 75 6.98 10.40 -28.16
CA SER A 75 8.10 9.82 -28.90
C SER A 75 9.02 9.02 -27.95
N PRO A 76 9.84 8.08 -28.47
CA PRO A 76 10.79 7.35 -27.65
C PRO A 76 11.79 8.23 -26.87
N LYS A 77 12.11 9.41 -27.38
CA LYS A 77 12.98 10.39 -26.72
C LYS A 77 12.27 11.04 -25.53
N GLU A 78 11.05 11.51 -25.74
CA GLU A 78 10.22 12.13 -24.68
C GLU A 78 9.88 11.13 -23.58
N LEU A 79 9.59 9.87 -23.93
CA LEU A 79 9.33 8.82 -22.96
C LEU A 79 10.57 8.50 -22.09
N ARG A 80 11.78 8.53 -22.68
CA ARG A 80 13.02 8.42 -21.89
C ARG A 80 13.21 9.60 -20.93
N GLN A 81 12.91 10.81 -21.36
CA GLN A 81 12.97 12.01 -20.52
C GLN A 81 11.93 11.94 -19.37
N LEU A 82 10.72 11.51 -19.67
CA LEU A 82 9.68 11.33 -18.63
C LEU A 82 10.10 10.29 -17.61
N ARG A 83 10.72 9.16 -18.03
CA ARG A 83 11.20 8.11 -17.11
C ARG A 83 12.32 8.58 -16.17
N GLN A 84 13.00 9.70 -16.44
CA GLN A 84 13.90 10.31 -15.46
C GLN A 84 13.14 10.97 -14.32
N GLN A 85 11.86 11.33 -14.55
CA GLN A 85 10.96 11.92 -13.53
C GLN A 85 10.12 10.86 -12.78
N VAL A 86 10.14 9.61 -13.25
CA VAL A 86 9.39 8.48 -12.66
C VAL A 86 10.39 7.39 -12.29
N ALA A 87 10.88 7.44 -11.07
CA ALA A 87 11.81 6.43 -10.56
C ALA A 87 11.08 5.18 -10.09
N MET A 88 11.79 4.04 -10.06
CA MET A 88 11.23 2.77 -9.62
C MET A 88 12.14 2.09 -8.61
N ILE A 89 11.55 1.61 -7.53
CA ILE A 89 12.18 0.77 -6.52
C ILE A 89 11.56 -0.63 -6.66
N PHE A 90 12.43 -1.62 -6.88
CA PHE A 90 12.03 -3.01 -7.15
C PHE A 90 12.10 -3.87 -5.90
N GLN A 91 11.36 -4.96 -5.87
CA GLN A 91 11.31 -5.94 -4.80
C GLN A 91 12.69 -6.51 -4.41
N HIS A 92 13.57 -6.77 -5.37
CA HIS A 92 14.91 -7.36 -5.17
C HIS A 92 16.05 -6.34 -5.26
N PHE A 93 15.80 -5.07 -4.90
CA PHE A 93 16.75 -3.95 -4.91
C PHE A 93 17.39 -3.67 -6.28
N ASN A 94 17.69 -4.68 -7.08
CA ASN A 94 18.30 -4.64 -8.41
C ASN A 94 19.56 -3.76 -8.45
N LEU A 95 20.43 -3.91 -7.44
CA LEU A 95 21.70 -3.21 -7.37
C LEU A 95 22.72 -3.84 -8.34
N LEU A 96 23.57 -2.99 -8.90
CA LEU A 96 24.69 -3.41 -9.74
C LEU A 96 25.77 -4.00 -8.83
N GLN A 97 25.96 -5.32 -8.89
CA GLN A 97 26.85 -6.05 -7.99
C GLN A 97 28.34 -5.70 -8.17
N GLN A 98 28.73 -5.21 -9.36
CA GLN A 98 30.10 -4.81 -9.68
C GLN A 98 30.39 -3.34 -9.35
N ARG A 99 29.42 -2.59 -8.80
CA ARG A 99 29.55 -1.19 -8.37
C ARG A 99 29.35 -1.08 -6.86
N ASP A 100 30.14 -0.25 -6.22
CA ASP A 100 29.93 0.15 -4.84
C ASP A 100 28.67 1.00 -4.67
N VAL A 101 28.37 1.46 -3.47
CA VAL A 101 27.21 2.30 -3.17
C VAL A 101 27.22 3.58 -4.02
N ARG A 102 28.35 4.30 -4.08
CA ARG A 102 28.49 5.53 -4.90
C ARG A 102 28.22 5.23 -6.36
N GLY A 103 28.79 4.19 -6.90
CA GLY A 103 28.60 3.76 -8.29
C GLY A 103 27.18 3.36 -8.63
N ASN A 104 26.46 2.74 -7.67
CA ASN A 104 25.03 2.43 -7.82
C ASN A 104 24.18 3.69 -7.89
N ILE A 105 24.43 4.68 -7.02
CA ILE A 105 23.71 5.96 -7.00
C ILE A 105 24.03 6.78 -8.24
N ALA A 106 25.32 6.81 -8.68
CA ALA A 106 25.77 7.54 -9.85
C ALA A 106 25.11 7.07 -11.15
N PHE A 107 24.81 5.77 -11.25
CA PHE A 107 24.44 5.12 -12.51
C PHE A 107 23.28 5.80 -13.27
N ALA A 108 22.22 6.17 -12.57
CA ALA A 108 21.08 6.83 -13.23
C ALA A 108 21.43 8.25 -13.71
N MET A 109 22.27 8.97 -12.99
CA MET A 109 22.76 10.30 -13.35
C MET A 109 23.75 10.26 -14.52
N GLU A 110 24.61 9.23 -14.57
CA GLU A 110 25.50 8.97 -15.71
C GLU A 110 24.70 8.74 -17.00
N ILE A 111 23.63 7.92 -16.95
CA ILE A 111 22.72 7.69 -18.07
C ILE A 111 22.00 8.98 -18.47
N ALA A 112 21.65 9.82 -17.50
CA ALA A 112 21.02 11.12 -17.75
C ALA A 112 22.01 12.17 -18.35
N GLY A 113 23.30 11.85 -18.44
CA GLY A 113 24.33 12.74 -19.01
C GLY A 113 24.72 13.90 -18.09
N MET A 114 24.55 13.77 -16.77
CA MET A 114 24.93 14.81 -15.81
C MET A 114 26.46 14.96 -15.71
N LYS A 115 26.91 16.18 -15.41
CA LYS A 115 28.35 16.46 -15.20
C LYS A 115 28.88 15.79 -13.95
N ARG A 116 30.11 15.28 -13.99
CA ARG A 116 30.73 14.55 -12.89
C ARG A 116 30.68 15.29 -11.55
N ALA A 117 31.00 16.59 -11.52
CA ALA A 117 30.97 17.40 -10.31
C ALA A 117 29.56 17.49 -9.69
N ASP A 118 28.51 17.53 -10.52
CA ASP A 118 27.12 17.54 -10.04
C ASP A 118 26.70 16.18 -9.50
N ILE A 119 27.18 15.10 -10.15
CA ILE A 119 26.96 13.72 -9.69
C ILE A 119 27.59 13.52 -8.29
N ASP A 120 28.85 13.88 -8.12
CA ASP A 120 29.55 13.67 -6.85
C ASP A 120 28.89 14.43 -5.70
N ARG A 121 28.53 15.71 -5.89
CA ARG A 121 27.78 16.50 -4.90
C ARG A 121 26.42 15.86 -4.57
N ARG A 122 25.69 15.44 -5.60
CA ARG A 122 24.36 14.81 -5.40
C ARG A 122 24.45 13.48 -4.66
N ILE A 123 25.49 12.69 -4.90
CA ILE A 123 25.74 11.44 -4.15
C ILE A 123 25.93 11.73 -2.66
N ASP A 124 26.75 12.73 -2.32
CA ASP A 124 27.01 13.07 -0.92
C ASP A 124 25.73 13.50 -0.19
N GLU A 125 24.89 14.34 -0.81
CA GLU A 125 23.57 14.69 -0.29
C GLU A 125 22.67 13.47 -0.07
N LEU A 126 22.64 12.55 -1.04
CA LEU A 126 21.78 11.36 -0.98
C LEU A 126 22.26 10.36 0.07
N LEU A 127 23.57 10.22 0.26
CA LEU A 127 24.16 9.38 1.30
C LEU A 127 23.78 9.85 2.70
N GLU A 128 23.73 11.17 2.91
CA GLU A 128 23.24 11.75 4.17
C GLU A 128 21.75 11.45 4.37
N ILE A 129 20.90 11.67 3.33
CA ILE A 129 19.46 11.42 3.41
C ILE A 129 19.17 9.97 3.79
N VAL A 130 19.88 8.99 3.21
CA VAL A 130 19.65 7.57 3.48
C VAL A 130 20.48 7.01 4.63
N GLY A 131 21.39 7.80 5.22
CA GLY A 131 22.23 7.42 6.36
C GLY A 131 23.26 6.34 6.03
N LEU A 132 23.97 6.48 4.90
CA LEU A 132 24.98 5.51 4.43
C LEU A 132 26.33 6.15 4.09
N THR A 133 26.65 7.30 4.64
CA THR A 133 27.88 8.04 4.37
C THR A 133 29.13 7.21 4.72
N ASP A 134 29.08 6.43 5.80
CA ASP A 134 30.17 5.55 6.25
C ASP A 134 30.29 4.27 5.41
N ARG A 135 29.34 3.97 4.54
CA ARG A 135 29.24 2.77 3.71
C ARG A 135 29.39 3.04 2.22
N GLN A 136 29.75 4.24 1.83
CA GLN A 136 29.75 4.72 0.44
C GLN A 136 30.60 3.89 -0.53
N HIS A 137 31.64 3.22 -0.05
CA HIS A 137 32.55 2.37 -0.85
C HIS A 137 32.28 0.87 -0.70
N ASN A 138 31.26 0.49 0.10
CA ASN A 138 30.87 -0.90 0.22
C ASN A 138 30.16 -1.39 -1.07
N TYR A 139 30.37 -2.65 -1.40
CA TYR A 139 29.63 -3.36 -2.47
C TYR A 139 28.32 -3.93 -1.93
N PRO A 140 27.31 -4.18 -2.79
CA PRO A 140 26.02 -4.73 -2.36
C PRO A 140 26.13 -5.99 -1.50
N SER A 141 27.07 -6.90 -1.79
CA SER A 141 27.32 -8.12 -1.02
C SER A 141 27.79 -7.88 0.43
N GLN A 142 28.26 -6.67 0.74
CA GLN A 142 28.74 -6.28 2.07
C GLN A 142 27.66 -5.53 2.88
N LEU A 143 26.45 -5.40 2.34
CA LEU A 143 25.36 -4.63 2.92
C LEU A 143 24.23 -5.54 3.39
N SER A 144 23.60 -5.19 4.51
CA SER A 144 22.34 -5.83 4.91
C SER A 144 21.20 -5.50 3.92
N GLY A 145 20.12 -6.28 3.93
CA GLY A 145 18.96 -6.04 3.06
C GLY A 145 18.39 -4.61 3.21
N GLY A 146 18.28 -4.11 4.44
CA GLY A 146 17.85 -2.74 4.69
C GLY A 146 18.82 -1.68 4.16
N GLN A 147 20.13 -1.92 4.23
CA GLN A 147 21.13 -1.03 3.63
C GLN A 147 21.06 -1.07 2.11
N GLN A 148 20.89 -2.26 1.49
CA GLN A 148 20.68 -2.38 0.04
C GLN A 148 19.43 -1.62 -0.41
N GLN A 149 18.34 -1.69 0.37
CA GLN A 149 17.11 -0.93 0.09
C GLN A 149 17.35 0.59 0.17
N ARG A 150 18.10 1.07 1.15
CA ARG A 150 18.49 2.48 1.25
C ARG A 150 19.31 2.94 0.05
N VAL A 151 20.21 2.11 -0.46
CA VAL A 151 20.95 2.39 -1.72
C VAL A 151 20.00 2.45 -2.92
N ALA A 152 19.03 1.53 -3.01
CA ALA A 152 18.02 1.54 -4.08
C ALA A 152 17.15 2.83 -4.02
N ILE A 153 16.78 3.29 -2.82
CA ILE A 153 16.08 4.56 -2.62
C ILE A 153 16.95 5.74 -3.05
N ALA A 154 18.21 5.81 -2.61
CA ALA A 154 19.15 6.88 -3.03
C ALA A 154 19.32 6.92 -4.55
N ARG A 155 19.48 5.76 -5.20
CA ARG A 155 19.53 5.64 -6.66
C ARG A 155 18.23 6.15 -7.32
N ALA A 156 17.08 5.83 -6.77
CA ALA A 156 15.79 6.31 -7.28
C ALA A 156 15.66 7.83 -7.16
N LEU A 157 16.20 8.45 -6.10
CA LEU A 157 16.19 9.90 -5.87
C LEU A 157 17.22 10.68 -6.69
N SER A 158 18.20 10.00 -7.31
CA SER A 158 19.38 10.64 -7.90
C SER A 158 19.05 11.63 -9.04
N THR A 159 18.01 11.35 -9.83
CA THR A 159 17.57 12.20 -10.94
C THR A 159 16.52 13.24 -10.55
N ASN A 160 16.28 13.48 -9.26
CA ASN A 160 15.22 14.37 -8.75
C ASN A 160 13.84 14.04 -9.34
N PRO A 161 13.33 12.80 -9.14
CA PRO A 161 12.07 12.39 -9.72
C PRO A 161 10.88 13.12 -9.07
N LYS A 162 9.79 13.28 -9.82
CA LYS A 162 8.49 13.72 -9.28
C LYS A 162 7.70 12.58 -8.66
N ILE A 163 7.95 11.35 -9.13
CA ILE A 163 7.21 10.14 -8.78
C ILE A 163 8.20 9.02 -8.44
N ILE A 164 7.94 8.30 -7.36
CA ILE A 164 8.60 7.04 -7.02
C ILE A 164 7.54 5.93 -7.02
N LEU A 165 7.75 4.90 -7.85
CA LEU A 165 6.96 3.68 -7.87
C LEU A 165 7.69 2.61 -7.06
N CYS A 166 7.05 2.10 -6.00
CA CYS A 166 7.58 1.05 -5.13
C CYS A 166 6.85 -0.27 -5.43
N ASP A 167 7.52 -1.23 -6.07
CA ASP A 167 6.99 -2.56 -6.34
C ASP A 167 7.45 -3.52 -5.23
N GLU A 168 6.57 -3.77 -4.26
CA GLU A 168 6.85 -4.63 -3.08
C GLU A 168 8.19 -4.31 -2.37
N ALA A 169 8.49 -3.03 -2.24
CA ALA A 169 9.81 -2.53 -1.79
C ALA A 169 10.22 -2.97 -0.37
N THR A 170 9.35 -3.60 0.41
CA THR A 170 9.60 -4.04 1.79
C THR A 170 9.43 -5.54 2.00
N SER A 171 8.93 -6.28 1.01
CA SER A 171 8.57 -7.71 1.16
C SER A 171 9.73 -8.66 1.50
N ALA A 172 10.97 -8.24 1.23
CA ALA A 172 12.18 -9.00 1.53
C ALA A 172 12.87 -8.59 2.83
N LEU A 173 12.23 -7.72 3.65
CA LEU A 173 12.82 -7.15 4.86
C LEU A 173 12.10 -7.65 6.12
N ASP A 174 12.81 -7.67 7.23
CA ASP A 174 12.21 -7.91 8.55
C ASP A 174 11.32 -6.72 8.98
N PRO A 175 10.37 -6.92 9.93
CA PRO A 175 9.41 -5.88 10.33
C PRO A 175 10.05 -4.59 10.85
N THR A 176 11.16 -4.67 11.58
CA THR A 176 11.86 -3.51 12.13
C THR A 176 12.50 -2.68 11.02
N THR A 177 13.17 -3.35 10.10
CA THR A 177 13.77 -2.74 8.92
C THR A 177 12.69 -2.14 8.01
N THR A 178 11.57 -2.85 7.81
CA THR A 178 10.40 -2.35 7.06
C THR A 178 9.92 -1.01 7.63
N THR A 179 9.69 -0.94 8.94
CA THR A 179 9.27 0.31 9.60
C THR A 179 10.27 1.45 9.37
N SER A 180 11.57 1.15 9.46
CA SER A 180 12.63 2.14 9.20
C SER A 180 12.61 2.67 7.76
N ILE A 181 12.41 1.79 6.77
CA ILE A 181 12.32 2.16 5.35
C ILE A 181 11.05 2.98 5.06
N LEU A 182 9.91 2.59 5.64
CA LEU A 182 8.67 3.34 5.48
C LEU A 182 8.76 4.75 6.08
N ASN A 183 9.38 4.89 7.25
CA ASN A 183 9.64 6.21 7.84
C ASN A 183 10.56 7.06 6.96
N LEU A 184 11.61 6.48 6.38
CA LEU A 184 12.49 7.17 5.43
C LEU A 184 11.70 7.66 4.19
N LEU A 185 10.85 6.83 3.60
CA LEU A 185 10.00 7.23 2.47
C LEU A 185 9.03 8.35 2.84
N ARG A 186 8.43 8.31 4.03
CA ARG A 186 7.56 9.39 4.54
C ARG A 186 8.32 10.70 4.70
N GLU A 187 9.54 10.66 5.23
CA GLU A 187 10.38 11.85 5.35
C GLU A 187 10.76 12.43 3.98
N ILE A 188 11.11 11.58 3.02
CA ILE A 188 11.41 11.96 1.64
C ILE A 188 10.20 12.65 1.00
N ASN A 189 9.01 12.04 1.09
CA ASN A 189 7.78 12.64 0.59
C ASN A 189 7.55 14.02 1.20
N ARG A 190 7.62 14.13 2.56
CA ARG A 190 7.38 15.39 3.28
C ARG A 190 8.39 16.48 2.93
N LYS A 191 9.70 16.14 2.84
CA LYS A 191 10.77 17.12 2.62
C LYS A 191 10.91 17.55 1.16
N LEU A 192 10.66 16.62 0.23
CA LEU A 192 10.90 16.86 -1.19
C LEU A 192 9.63 17.01 -2.03
N GLY A 193 8.44 16.78 -1.44
CA GLY A 193 7.15 16.86 -2.14
C GLY A 193 6.97 15.80 -3.25
N ILE A 194 7.74 14.70 -3.20
CA ILE A 194 7.71 13.63 -4.20
C ILE A 194 6.46 12.77 -3.96
N THR A 195 5.73 12.47 -5.03
CA THR A 195 4.60 11.51 -5.00
C THR A 195 5.14 10.09 -4.93
N ILE A 196 4.65 9.27 -4.01
CA ILE A 196 5.08 7.89 -3.84
C ILE A 196 3.89 6.96 -4.09
N VAL A 197 4.04 5.99 -4.97
CA VAL A 197 3.06 4.94 -5.23
C VAL A 197 3.62 3.62 -4.73
N ILE A 198 2.97 3.04 -3.72
CA ILE A 198 3.40 1.78 -3.10
C ILE A 198 2.45 0.67 -3.53
N ILE A 199 2.96 -0.30 -4.27
CA ILE A 199 2.22 -1.49 -4.64
C ILE A 199 2.63 -2.62 -3.70
N THR A 200 1.67 -3.17 -2.98
CA THR A 200 1.92 -4.20 -1.96
C THR A 200 0.72 -5.13 -1.80
N HIS A 201 0.92 -6.26 -1.18
CA HIS A 201 -0.14 -7.11 -0.64
C HIS A 201 -0.24 -7.00 0.90
N GLU A 202 0.63 -6.18 1.53
CA GLU A 202 0.70 -6.00 2.97
C GLU A 202 -0.13 -4.78 3.40
N MET A 203 -1.22 -5.02 4.11
CA MET A 203 -2.09 -3.96 4.62
C MET A 203 -1.37 -3.05 5.62
N SER A 204 -0.53 -3.63 6.48
CA SER A 204 0.24 -2.90 7.49
C SER A 204 1.12 -1.80 6.89
N VAL A 205 1.66 -2.03 5.70
CA VAL A 205 2.43 -1.02 4.95
C VAL A 205 1.54 0.15 4.56
N VAL A 206 0.34 -0.13 4.01
CA VAL A 206 -0.60 0.91 3.60
C VAL A 206 -1.12 1.69 4.80
N GLU A 207 -1.52 1.01 5.87
CA GLU A 207 -1.98 1.62 7.13
C GLU A 207 -0.93 2.57 7.72
N SER A 208 0.35 2.17 7.64
CA SER A 208 1.43 2.92 8.31
C SER A 208 1.82 4.21 7.62
N ILE A 209 1.76 4.29 6.28
CA ILE A 209 2.38 5.40 5.56
C ILE A 209 1.47 6.08 4.53
N CYS A 210 0.50 5.36 3.94
CA CYS A 210 -0.27 5.87 2.81
C CYS A 210 -1.35 6.88 3.24
N THR A 211 -1.60 7.86 2.38
CA THR A 211 -2.70 8.84 2.51
C THR A 211 -3.98 8.32 1.86
N HIS A 212 -3.83 7.69 0.71
CA HIS A 212 -4.90 7.09 -0.09
C HIS A 212 -4.59 5.64 -0.43
N VAL A 213 -5.63 4.88 -0.76
CA VAL A 213 -5.50 3.49 -1.15
C VAL A 213 -6.46 3.13 -2.29
N ALA A 214 -6.01 2.26 -3.19
CA ALA A 214 -6.84 1.55 -4.14
C ALA A 214 -6.71 0.04 -3.90
N ILE A 215 -7.84 -0.66 -3.90
CA ILE A 215 -7.91 -2.11 -3.82
C ILE A 215 -8.25 -2.64 -5.19
N ILE A 216 -7.38 -3.50 -5.73
CA ILE A 216 -7.58 -4.15 -7.01
C ILE A 216 -7.85 -5.64 -6.76
N ASP A 217 -8.97 -6.12 -7.25
CA ASP A 217 -9.37 -7.51 -7.18
C ASP A 217 -9.70 -8.02 -8.58
N ASP A 218 -9.17 -9.17 -8.93
CA ASP A 218 -9.34 -9.81 -10.26
C ASP A 218 -9.12 -8.84 -11.44
N GLY A 219 -8.07 -7.99 -11.34
CA GLY A 219 -7.69 -7.03 -12.36
C GLY A 219 -8.60 -5.80 -12.47
N GLN A 220 -9.56 -5.59 -11.57
CA GLN A 220 -10.47 -4.45 -11.55
C GLN A 220 -10.28 -3.60 -10.28
N LEU A 221 -10.55 -2.30 -10.41
CA LEU A 221 -10.59 -1.42 -9.24
C LEU A 221 -11.86 -1.72 -8.43
N ALA A 222 -11.68 -2.37 -7.27
CA ALA A 222 -12.79 -2.71 -6.39
C ALA A 222 -13.22 -1.52 -5.52
N GLU A 223 -12.25 -0.81 -4.92
CA GLU A 223 -12.52 0.34 -4.04
C GLU A 223 -11.32 1.27 -4.00
N SER A 224 -11.55 2.58 -3.85
CA SER A 224 -10.50 3.58 -3.61
C SER A 224 -11.01 4.72 -2.75
N GLY A 225 -10.07 5.35 -2.01
CA GLY A 225 -10.36 6.46 -1.12
C GLY A 225 -9.19 6.77 -0.19
N THR A 226 -9.44 7.62 0.82
CA THR A 226 -8.46 7.78 1.90
C THR A 226 -8.30 6.49 2.67
N VAL A 227 -7.09 6.22 3.19
CA VAL A 227 -6.84 5.02 4.00
C VAL A 227 -7.83 4.93 5.15
N GLU A 228 -8.07 6.05 5.86
CA GLU A 228 -9.05 6.14 6.94
C GLU A 228 -10.45 5.69 6.47
N SER A 229 -10.96 6.21 5.35
CA SER A 229 -12.32 5.90 4.88
C SER A 229 -12.50 4.45 4.43
N VAL A 230 -11.50 3.90 3.71
CA VAL A 230 -11.58 2.53 3.17
C VAL A 230 -11.43 1.50 4.29
N PHE A 231 -10.57 1.78 5.29
CA PHE A 231 -10.32 0.83 6.37
C PHE A 231 -11.40 0.88 7.46
N SER A 232 -11.97 2.07 7.74
CA SER A 232 -13.06 2.20 8.71
C SER A 232 -14.41 1.76 8.15
N GLN A 233 -14.69 2.06 6.87
CA GLN A 233 -15.98 1.81 6.24
C GLN A 233 -15.84 1.15 4.86
N PRO A 234 -15.29 -0.07 4.78
CA PRO A 234 -15.17 -0.77 3.50
C PRO A 234 -16.54 -1.04 2.89
N LYS A 235 -16.72 -0.63 1.64
CA LYS A 235 -18.02 -0.72 0.94
C LYS A 235 -18.15 -2.00 0.15
N THR A 236 -17.06 -2.44 -0.51
CA THR A 236 -17.07 -3.58 -1.40
C THR A 236 -16.79 -4.90 -0.68
N LYS A 237 -17.23 -6.02 -1.26
CA LYS A 237 -16.93 -7.35 -0.74
C LYS A 237 -15.42 -7.61 -0.71
N ALA A 238 -14.68 -7.16 -1.72
CA ALA A 238 -13.23 -7.30 -1.80
C ALA A 238 -12.52 -6.56 -0.65
N ALA A 239 -12.89 -5.29 -0.40
CA ALA A 239 -12.35 -4.50 0.71
C ALA A 239 -12.69 -5.14 2.07
N LYS A 240 -13.94 -5.54 2.28
CA LYS A 240 -14.36 -6.24 3.50
C LYS A 240 -13.57 -7.53 3.73
N LYS A 241 -13.43 -8.37 2.70
CA LYS A 241 -12.65 -9.60 2.77
C LYS A 241 -11.19 -9.34 3.11
N LEU A 242 -10.60 -8.27 2.55
CA LEU A 242 -9.22 -7.90 2.80
C LEU A 242 -9.02 -7.39 4.23
N ILE A 243 -9.84 -6.42 4.65
CA ILE A 243 -9.69 -5.71 5.92
C ILE A 243 -10.07 -6.62 7.11
N PHE A 244 -11.09 -7.45 6.93
CA PHE A 244 -11.62 -8.35 7.96
C PHE A 244 -11.10 -9.79 7.86
N ARG A 245 -10.14 -10.08 6.98
CA ARG A 245 -9.62 -11.43 6.68
C ARG A 245 -9.04 -12.18 7.88
N LYS A 246 -8.62 -11.48 8.94
CA LYS A 246 -8.07 -12.07 10.16
C LYS A 246 -9.11 -12.26 11.27
N SER A 247 -10.36 -11.83 11.07
CA SER A 247 -11.40 -12.09 12.06
C SER A 247 -11.74 -13.57 11.99
N GLY A 248 -11.41 -14.35 13.00
CA GLY A 248 -11.54 -15.82 13.10
C GLY A 248 -12.93 -16.44 12.81
N ALA A 249 -13.76 -15.77 12.03
CA ALA A 249 -15.03 -16.26 11.52
C ALA A 249 -14.88 -17.46 10.55
N ASP A 250 -13.67 -17.72 10.03
CA ASP A 250 -13.37 -18.92 9.23
C ASP A 250 -13.17 -20.18 10.10
N SER A 251 -13.15 -20.05 11.42
CA SER A 251 -13.11 -21.20 12.34
C SER A 251 -14.54 -21.72 12.52
N GLY A 252 -15.01 -22.52 11.60
CA GLY A 252 -16.22 -23.37 11.52
C GLY A 252 -16.99 -23.72 12.81
N ILE A 253 -17.29 -22.74 13.68
CA ILE A 253 -18.19 -22.91 14.80
C ILE A 253 -19.60 -22.78 14.24
N LEU A 254 -20.09 -23.92 13.72
CA LEU A 254 -21.43 -24.09 13.17
C LEU A 254 -22.50 -23.80 14.24
N GLY A 255 -23.37 -22.85 13.94
CA GLY A 255 -24.63 -22.67 14.67
C GLY A 255 -24.69 -21.47 15.61
N GLU A 256 -23.65 -20.66 15.74
CA GLU A 256 -23.62 -19.55 16.68
C GLU A 256 -23.74 -18.18 15.98
N ARG A 257 -24.52 -17.28 16.55
CA ARG A 257 -24.69 -15.93 16.01
C ARG A 257 -23.51 -15.05 16.43
N LEU A 258 -22.74 -14.60 15.46
CA LEU A 258 -21.59 -13.72 15.65
C LEU A 258 -21.93 -12.29 15.19
N ILE A 259 -21.49 -11.30 15.97
CA ILE A 259 -21.54 -9.90 15.56
C ILE A 259 -20.12 -9.31 15.56
N ARG A 260 -19.87 -8.43 14.61
CA ARG A 260 -18.69 -7.59 14.58
C ARG A 260 -19.05 -6.20 15.05
N ILE A 261 -18.26 -5.66 15.95
CA ILE A 261 -18.29 -4.26 16.34
C ILE A 261 -17.03 -3.58 15.82
N VAL A 262 -17.20 -2.38 15.29
CA VAL A 262 -16.11 -1.52 14.83
C VAL A 262 -16.14 -0.25 15.65
N PHE A 263 -14.98 0.16 16.16
CA PHE A 263 -14.83 1.36 16.95
C PHE A 263 -13.66 2.21 16.44
N GLU A 264 -13.86 3.54 16.47
CA GLU A 264 -12.94 4.52 15.92
C GLU A 264 -12.65 5.62 16.96
N GLY A 265 -11.42 6.14 16.95
CA GLY A 265 -11.03 7.29 17.77
C GLY A 265 -11.21 7.03 19.27
N ASN A 266 -11.93 7.93 19.97
CA ASN A 266 -12.10 7.84 21.44
C ASN A 266 -12.80 6.57 21.91
N ALA A 267 -13.69 6.00 21.09
CA ALA A 267 -14.40 4.77 21.44
C ALA A 267 -13.45 3.56 21.59
N SER A 268 -12.26 3.60 20.99
CA SER A 268 -11.26 2.53 21.13
C SER A 268 -10.58 2.49 22.50
N SER A 269 -10.66 3.55 23.28
CA SER A 269 -10.10 3.64 24.64
C SER A 269 -11.15 3.45 25.75
N GLU A 270 -12.43 3.30 25.41
CA GLU A 270 -13.50 3.05 26.38
C GLU A 270 -13.59 1.55 26.72
N PRO A 271 -13.92 1.17 27.97
CA PRO A 271 -14.05 -0.22 28.38
C PRO A 271 -15.38 -0.85 27.92
N ILE A 272 -15.69 -0.77 26.63
CA ILE A 272 -16.99 -1.11 26.02
C ILE A 272 -17.49 -2.50 26.44
N ILE A 273 -16.63 -3.50 26.46
CA ILE A 273 -17.05 -4.87 26.83
C ILE A 273 -17.35 -4.98 28.31
N ALA A 274 -16.56 -4.33 29.17
CA ALA A 274 -16.82 -4.32 30.60
C ALA A 274 -18.16 -3.64 30.92
N ASP A 275 -18.40 -2.48 30.31
CA ASP A 275 -19.65 -1.74 30.49
C ASP A 275 -20.85 -2.53 29.94
N LEU A 276 -20.70 -3.16 28.75
CA LEU A 276 -21.73 -4.03 28.18
C LEU A 276 -22.13 -5.16 29.15
N VAL A 277 -21.16 -5.88 29.71
CA VAL A 277 -21.40 -6.97 30.63
C VAL A 277 -22.08 -6.48 31.92
N MET A 278 -21.65 -5.33 32.44
CA MET A 278 -22.24 -4.76 33.66
C MET A 278 -23.67 -4.25 33.44
N GLU A 279 -23.93 -3.51 32.33
CA GLU A 279 -25.25 -2.92 32.06
C GLU A 279 -26.26 -3.98 31.56
N CYS A 280 -25.83 -4.84 30.64
CA CYS A 280 -26.71 -5.90 30.13
C CYS A 280 -26.86 -7.08 31.06
N ARG A 281 -25.92 -7.29 31.98
CA ARG A 281 -25.81 -8.48 32.85
C ARG A 281 -25.78 -9.80 32.06
N VAL A 282 -25.06 -9.77 30.94
CA VAL A 282 -24.94 -10.91 30.03
C VAL A 282 -23.45 -11.11 29.70
N SER A 283 -23.00 -12.35 29.77
CA SER A 283 -21.64 -12.71 29.34
C SER A 283 -21.55 -12.79 27.81
N VAL A 284 -20.46 -12.34 27.26
CA VAL A 284 -20.14 -12.48 25.84
C VAL A 284 -18.74 -13.08 25.68
N ASN A 285 -18.55 -13.90 24.65
CA ASN A 285 -17.23 -14.38 24.27
C ASN A 285 -16.63 -13.47 23.20
N ILE A 286 -15.36 -13.12 23.37
CA ILE A 286 -14.58 -12.40 22.36
C ILE A 286 -13.91 -13.46 21.49
N MET A 287 -14.39 -13.61 20.25
CA MET A 287 -13.84 -14.56 19.28
C MET A 287 -12.62 -13.99 18.56
N TYR A 288 -12.60 -12.66 18.39
CA TYR A 288 -11.50 -11.93 17.79
C TYR A 288 -11.49 -10.49 18.27
N ALA A 289 -10.31 -9.92 18.47
CA ALA A 289 -10.12 -8.50 18.74
C ALA A 289 -8.83 -8.03 18.08
N ASP A 290 -8.89 -6.88 17.45
CA ASP A 290 -7.75 -6.25 16.81
C ASP A 290 -7.88 -4.73 16.94
N THR A 291 -6.77 -4.09 17.30
CA THR A 291 -6.69 -2.63 17.39
C THR A 291 -5.47 -2.16 16.63
N ARG A 292 -5.64 -1.17 15.75
CA ARG A 292 -4.61 -0.65 14.87
C ARG A 292 -4.57 0.86 14.94
N ASP A 293 -3.42 1.43 14.64
CA ASP A 293 -3.29 2.85 14.35
C ASP A 293 -3.42 3.07 12.84
N VAL A 294 -4.41 3.87 12.44
CA VAL A 294 -4.64 4.26 11.05
C VAL A 294 -4.59 5.78 10.98
N GLY A 295 -3.48 6.31 10.46
CA GLY A 295 -3.29 7.75 10.33
C GLY A 295 -3.26 8.53 11.66
N GLY A 296 -2.76 7.92 12.76
CA GLY A 296 -2.71 8.53 14.09
C GLY A 296 -4.01 8.42 14.88
N LYS A 297 -5.00 7.66 14.38
CA LYS A 297 -6.26 7.36 15.07
C LYS A 297 -6.34 5.88 15.39
N ALA A 298 -6.71 5.55 16.62
CA ALA A 298 -6.95 4.17 17.00
C ALA A 298 -8.23 3.67 16.30
N PHE A 299 -8.09 2.59 15.55
CA PHE A 299 -9.15 1.86 14.90
C PHE A 299 -9.19 0.45 15.45
N GLY A 300 -10.35 -0.03 15.84
CA GLY A 300 -10.50 -1.36 16.39
C GLY A 300 -11.70 -2.11 15.85
N GLN A 301 -11.57 -3.42 15.81
CA GLN A 301 -12.69 -4.32 15.55
C GLN A 301 -12.69 -5.46 16.55
N MET A 302 -13.87 -5.94 16.89
CA MET A 302 -14.06 -7.07 17.77
C MET A 302 -15.20 -7.93 17.27
N VAL A 303 -15.02 -9.24 17.27
CA VAL A 303 -16.08 -10.22 16.96
C VAL A 303 -16.52 -10.84 18.26
N LEU A 304 -17.80 -10.71 18.54
CA LEU A 304 -18.44 -11.25 19.74
C LEU A 304 -19.38 -12.38 19.35
N GLN A 305 -19.35 -13.45 20.11
CA GLN A 305 -20.34 -14.50 20.08
C GLN A 305 -21.51 -14.08 20.97
N LEU A 306 -22.71 -14.07 20.39
CA LEU A 306 -23.93 -13.75 21.12
C LEU A 306 -24.46 -14.97 21.88
N PRO A 307 -25.11 -14.78 23.03
CA PRO A 307 -25.77 -15.86 23.76
C PRO A 307 -26.94 -16.45 22.94
N GLU A 308 -27.40 -17.65 23.28
CA GLU A 308 -28.51 -18.31 22.57
C GLU A 308 -29.85 -17.60 22.74
N ASP A 309 -30.06 -16.91 23.88
CA ASP A 309 -31.29 -16.22 24.21
C ASP A 309 -31.48 -14.95 23.33
N LYS A 310 -32.50 -14.94 22.49
CA LYS A 310 -32.81 -13.82 21.59
C LYS A 310 -33.03 -12.49 22.32
N LEU A 311 -33.62 -12.49 23.51
CA LEU A 311 -33.88 -11.27 24.26
C LEU A 311 -32.56 -10.63 24.75
N GLN A 312 -31.61 -11.48 25.14
CA GLN A 312 -30.27 -11.02 25.49
C GLN A 312 -29.50 -10.53 24.29
N GLN A 313 -29.64 -11.18 23.11
CA GLN A 313 -29.05 -10.72 21.85
C GLN A 313 -29.52 -9.32 21.49
N GLU A 314 -30.83 -9.07 21.49
CA GLU A 314 -31.41 -7.76 21.19
C GLU A 314 -30.92 -6.68 22.16
N LYS A 315 -30.83 -7.00 23.45
CA LYS A 315 -30.32 -6.10 24.49
C LYS A 315 -28.86 -5.70 24.23
N ILE A 316 -28.02 -6.65 23.85
CA ILE A 316 -26.61 -6.41 23.51
C ILE A 316 -26.53 -5.50 22.28
N ILE A 317 -27.25 -5.82 21.20
CA ILE A 317 -27.23 -5.05 19.97
C ILE A 317 -27.72 -3.62 20.22
N TYR A 318 -28.80 -3.46 20.95
CA TYR A 318 -29.35 -2.14 21.32
C TYR A 318 -28.31 -1.32 22.11
N TYR A 319 -27.67 -1.93 23.11
CA TYR A 319 -26.64 -1.27 23.91
C TYR A 319 -25.48 -0.78 23.02
N LEU A 320 -24.94 -1.64 22.17
CA LEU A 320 -23.83 -1.29 21.28
C LEU A 320 -24.20 -0.17 20.30
N GLN A 321 -25.40 -0.22 19.74
CA GLN A 321 -25.93 0.85 18.86
C GLN A 321 -26.14 2.17 19.58
N SER A 322 -26.61 2.14 20.85
CA SER A 322 -26.77 3.34 21.67
C SER A 322 -25.44 4.06 21.95
N ARG A 323 -24.36 3.33 21.98
CA ARG A 323 -22.97 3.85 22.08
C ARG A 323 -22.41 4.31 20.72
N LYS A 324 -23.25 4.37 19.66
CA LYS A 324 -22.88 4.76 18.27
C LYS A 324 -21.83 3.84 17.65
N LEU A 325 -21.71 2.60 18.14
CA LEU A 325 -20.84 1.60 17.54
C LEU A 325 -21.52 0.99 16.33
N ARG A 326 -20.73 0.74 15.31
CA ARG A 326 -21.19 0.00 14.14
C ARG A 326 -21.22 -1.49 14.47
N VAL A 327 -22.42 -2.08 14.35
CA VAL A 327 -22.65 -3.51 14.59
C VAL A 327 -23.03 -4.16 13.27
N GLU A 328 -22.31 -5.20 12.87
CA GLU A 328 -22.56 -5.99 11.66
C GLU A 328 -22.71 -7.47 12.04
N GLU A 329 -23.71 -8.14 11.48
CA GLU A 329 -23.76 -9.60 11.60
C GLU A 329 -22.65 -10.24 10.77
N VAL A 330 -22.01 -11.27 11.34
CA VAL A 330 -20.98 -12.05 10.64
C VAL A 330 -21.61 -13.36 10.22
N ASP A 331 -21.84 -13.51 8.90
CA ASP A 331 -22.33 -14.76 8.34
C ASP A 331 -21.26 -15.86 8.53
N GLY A 332 -21.58 -16.91 9.27
CA GLY A 332 -20.73 -18.09 9.47
C GLY A 332 -20.51 -18.94 8.19
N ASN A 333 -20.98 -18.49 7.03
CA ASN A 333 -20.95 -19.21 5.74
C ASN A 333 -20.40 -18.31 4.62
N ALA A 334 -19.22 -17.72 4.77
CA ALA A 334 -18.53 -17.13 3.63
C ALA A 334 -17.48 -18.13 3.10
N HIS A 335 -17.94 -19.04 2.22
CA HIS A 335 -17.08 -19.83 1.33
C HIS A 335 -16.49 -18.99 0.21
#